data_e47f6091ba3ad0d8e053ceb9dd0b3474
#
_entry.id   e47f6091ba3ad0d8e053ceb9dd0b3474
#
_cell.length_a   1.000
_cell.length_b   1.000
_cell.length_c   1.000
_cell.angle_alpha   90.00
_cell.angle_beta   90.00
_cell.angle_gamma   90.00
#
_symmetry.space_group_name_H-M   'P 1'
#
loop_
_entity.id
_entity.type
_entity.pdbx_description
1 polymer ?
#
loop_
_entity_poly.entity_id
_entity_poly.type
_entity_poly.pdbx_seq_one_letter_code
_entity_poly.pdbx_strand_id
1 'polypeptide(L)'
;MLYKPVIGLEIHAELKTKTKIFCDSLNDPDEKHPNMNICPICLSHPGTLPVINEEAVKKVIMAGLALNCKIEKNTFFERKNYFYPDLPKGYQISQYLKPLCYEGYLDIKSNPPSREASEGSKRIRITRIHLEEDAGRLYHLPDKDYSLVDYNRAGVPLMELVTEPDFETGQEVRDFTSELQMIWQYLNISEANMEKGEMRVEVNISLTGADGKWGTKVEIKNLNSIKFAADAVDYEIKRQTELLKAGEKVVQETRGWDESGKATFSQRSKEEAHDYRYFPEPDLPPLEITDKQIE
;
A
#
# COMPACT_ATOMS: atom_id res chain seq x y z
N MET A 1 26.31 -15.32 -1.93
CA MET A 1 25.36 -15.56 -3.05
C MET A 1 25.82 -14.76 -4.25
N LEU A 2 25.65 -15.27 -5.47
CA LEU A 2 26.00 -14.56 -6.71
C LEU A 2 25.04 -13.37 -6.98
N TYR A 3 23.81 -13.45 -6.45
CA TYR A 3 22.75 -12.47 -6.58
C TYR A 3 22.24 -12.10 -5.19
N LYS A 4 21.99 -10.81 -4.96
CA LYS A 4 21.45 -10.28 -3.70
C LYS A 4 20.00 -9.78 -3.94
N PRO A 5 19.02 -10.19 -3.12
CA PRO A 5 17.65 -9.64 -3.20
C PRO A 5 17.62 -8.15 -2.86
N VAL A 6 16.75 -7.43 -3.55
CA VAL A 6 16.40 -6.03 -3.32
C VAL A 6 14.90 -5.96 -3.29
N ILE A 7 14.32 -5.84 -2.10
CA ILE A 7 12.90 -6.01 -1.87
C ILE A 7 12.39 -4.82 -1.09
N GLY A 8 11.33 -4.18 -1.60
CA GLY A 8 10.56 -3.15 -0.92
C GLY A 8 9.09 -3.54 -0.87
N LEU A 9 8.37 -2.96 0.09
CA LEU A 9 6.94 -3.18 0.29
C LEU A 9 6.16 -1.90 0.05
N GLU A 10 4.95 -2.08 -0.49
CA GLU A 10 3.89 -1.09 -0.53
C GLU A 10 2.72 -1.68 0.24
N ILE A 11 2.30 -1.01 1.31
CA ILE A 11 1.33 -1.54 2.25
C ILE A 11 0.21 -0.53 2.43
N HIS A 12 -1.03 -0.98 2.11
CA HIS A 12 -2.24 -0.20 2.29
C HIS A 12 -2.99 -0.66 3.52
N ALA A 13 -3.58 0.27 4.27
CA ALA A 13 -4.49 -0.04 5.37
C ALA A 13 -5.69 0.90 5.39
N GLU A 14 -6.89 0.34 5.42
CA GLU A 14 -8.12 1.08 5.67
C GLU A 14 -8.10 1.60 7.12
N LEU A 15 -8.33 2.91 7.28
CA LEU A 15 -8.31 3.55 8.59
C LEU A 15 -9.65 3.40 9.30
N LYS A 16 -9.57 3.16 10.58
CA LYS A 16 -10.72 2.99 11.47
C LYS A 16 -11.29 4.35 11.88
N THR A 17 -12.07 4.96 11.00
CA THR A 17 -12.78 6.22 11.23
C THR A 17 -14.28 5.99 11.21
N LYS A 18 -15.04 6.91 11.81
CA LYS A 18 -16.51 6.84 11.80
C LYS A 18 -17.10 7.14 10.43
N THR A 19 -16.47 8.04 9.68
CA THR A 19 -16.94 8.49 8.38
C THR A 19 -15.84 8.34 7.33
N LYS A 20 -16.22 8.40 6.05
CA LYS A 20 -15.29 8.39 4.93
C LYS A 20 -14.33 9.60 4.96
N ILE A 21 -13.32 9.57 4.08
CA ILE A 21 -12.23 10.55 4.12
C ILE A 21 -12.68 11.97 3.72
N PHE A 22 -13.61 12.10 2.76
CA PHE A 22 -14.00 13.40 2.20
C PHE A 22 -15.48 13.72 2.32
N CYS A 23 -16.25 12.91 3.08
CA CYS A 23 -17.67 13.11 3.32
C CYS A 23 -18.09 12.47 4.65
N ASP A 24 -19.34 12.70 5.06
CA ASP A 24 -19.94 12.17 6.27
C ASP A 24 -20.64 10.80 6.11
N SER A 25 -20.55 10.17 4.94
CA SER A 25 -21.03 8.79 4.76
C SER A 25 -20.31 7.85 5.73
N LEU A 26 -21.02 6.86 6.26
CA LEU A 26 -20.44 5.91 7.20
C LEU A 26 -19.28 5.13 6.56
N ASN A 27 -18.23 4.95 7.34
CA ASN A 27 -17.16 3.99 7.08
C ASN A 27 -17.50 2.70 7.83
N ASP A 28 -18.29 1.85 7.19
CA ASP A 28 -18.74 0.58 7.75
C ASP A 28 -18.30 -0.57 6.82
N PRO A 29 -17.21 -1.27 7.16
CA PRO A 29 -16.69 -2.38 6.35
C PRO A 29 -17.57 -3.64 6.40
N ASP A 30 -18.48 -3.74 7.36
CA ASP A 30 -19.37 -4.88 7.55
C ASP A 30 -20.74 -4.71 6.87
N GLU A 31 -21.03 -3.55 6.22
CA GLU A 31 -22.26 -3.36 5.45
C GLU A 31 -22.34 -4.34 4.27
N LYS A 32 -23.41 -5.14 4.28
CA LYS A 32 -23.61 -6.23 3.30
C LYS A 32 -24.45 -5.83 2.10
N HIS A 33 -25.25 -4.75 2.22
CA HIS A 33 -26.06 -4.29 1.13
C HIS A 33 -25.26 -3.32 0.28
N PRO A 34 -25.13 -3.55 -1.03
CA PRO A 34 -24.33 -2.69 -1.88
C PRO A 34 -24.91 -1.26 -1.96
N ASN A 35 -24.02 -0.29 -2.05
CA ASN A 35 -24.37 1.11 -2.26
C ASN A 35 -25.28 1.76 -1.20
N MET A 36 -25.17 1.35 0.05
CA MET A 36 -25.91 1.94 1.18
C MET A 36 -25.17 3.13 1.80
N ASN A 37 -23.87 2.99 2.01
CA ASN A 37 -23.02 4.01 2.62
C ASN A 37 -22.45 4.94 1.54
N ILE A 38 -23.32 5.62 0.80
CA ILE A 38 -22.95 6.49 -0.31
C ILE A 38 -23.65 7.84 -0.21
N CYS A 39 -23.05 8.87 -0.80
CA CYS A 39 -23.61 10.21 -0.90
C CYS A 39 -23.18 10.86 -2.23
N PRO A 40 -23.73 12.02 -2.60
CA PRO A 40 -23.33 12.71 -3.83
C PRO A 40 -21.82 12.97 -3.94
N ILE A 41 -21.11 13.17 -2.82
CA ILE A 41 -19.64 13.41 -2.84
C ILE A 41 -18.90 12.13 -3.25
N CYS A 42 -19.12 11.00 -2.57
CA CYS A 42 -18.42 9.76 -2.91
C CYS A 42 -18.88 9.16 -4.24
N LEU A 43 -20.04 9.58 -4.78
CA LEU A 43 -20.47 9.26 -6.14
C LEU A 43 -20.03 10.28 -7.20
N SER A 44 -19.26 11.31 -6.78
CA SER A 44 -18.75 12.34 -7.69
C SER A 44 -19.82 13.10 -8.47
N HIS A 45 -20.93 13.43 -7.81
CA HIS A 45 -21.95 14.25 -8.48
C HIS A 45 -21.42 15.65 -8.77
N PRO A 46 -21.69 16.22 -9.95
CA PRO A 46 -21.24 17.56 -10.30
C PRO A 46 -21.66 18.62 -9.27
N GLY A 47 -20.72 19.49 -8.88
CA GLY A 47 -20.96 20.57 -7.93
C GLY A 47 -20.79 20.19 -6.46
N THR A 48 -20.46 18.94 -6.14
CA THR A 48 -20.11 18.54 -4.76
C THR A 48 -18.63 18.74 -4.48
N LEU A 49 -18.30 19.15 -3.23
CA LEU A 49 -16.93 19.41 -2.80
C LEU A 49 -16.52 18.47 -1.66
N PRO A 50 -15.29 17.95 -1.69
CA PRO A 50 -14.74 17.11 -0.62
C PRO A 50 -14.45 17.95 0.63
N VAL A 51 -14.55 17.32 1.81
CA VAL A 51 -14.13 17.90 3.10
C VAL A 51 -13.31 16.87 3.85
N ILE A 52 -12.07 17.22 4.20
CA ILE A 52 -11.12 16.28 4.83
C ILE A 52 -11.59 15.82 6.22
N ASN A 53 -11.44 14.53 6.49
CA ASN A 53 -11.69 13.93 7.80
C ASN A 53 -10.46 14.10 8.70
N GLU A 54 -10.61 14.91 9.75
CA GLU A 54 -9.53 15.19 10.73
C GLU A 54 -9.05 13.94 11.45
N GLU A 55 -9.95 12.98 11.75
CA GLU A 55 -9.56 11.72 12.41
C GLU A 55 -8.64 10.88 11.54
N ALA A 56 -8.87 10.84 10.21
CA ALA A 56 -8.00 10.14 9.29
C ALA A 56 -6.58 10.75 9.28
N VAL A 57 -6.48 12.08 9.26
CA VAL A 57 -5.19 12.78 9.36
C VAL A 57 -4.46 12.44 10.66
N LYS A 58 -5.16 12.50 11.80
CA LYS A 58 -4.60 12.14 13.12
C LYS A 58 -4.07 10.70 13.14
N LYS A 59 -4.81 9.75 12.60
CA LYS A 59 -4.38 8.33 12.57
C LYS A 59 -3.11 8.12 11.74
N VAL A 60 -2.97 8.82 10.62
CA VAL A 60 -1.73 8.73 9.82
C VAL A 60 -0.56 9.40 10.54
N ILE A 61 -0.76 10.53 11.24
CA ILE A 61 0.27 11.14 12.08
C ILE A 61 0.69 10.18 13.20
N MET A 62 -0.26 9.53 13.89
CA MET A 62 0.03 8.53 14.92
C MET A 62 0.85 7.36 14.36
N ALA A 63 0.48 6.85 13.18
CA ALA A 63 1.25 5.80 12.49
C ALA A 63 2.68 6.28 12.19
N GLY A 64 2.82 7.48 11.66
CA GLY A 64 4.13 8.07 11.35
C GLY A 64 5.01 8.22 12.60
N LEU A 65 4.47 8.74 13.70
CA LEU A 65 5.21 8.88 14.96
C LEU A 65 5.66 7.53 15.53
N ALA A 66 4.77 6.53 15.52
CA ALA A 66 5.09 5.18 15.97
C ALA A 66 6.19 4.51 15.13
N LEU A 67 6.33 4.91 13.88
CA LEU A 67 7.31 4.41 12.92
C LEU A 67 8.50 5.38 12.73
N ASN A 68 8.72 6.28 13.68
CA ASN A 68 9.86 7.22 13.70
C ASN A 68 9.94 8.13 12.45
N CYS A 69 8.80 8.40 11.79
CA CYS A 69 8.76 9.30 10.65
C CYS A 69 8.83 10.76 11.07
N LYS A 70 9.32 11.59 10.16
CA LYS A 70 9.11 13.04 10.19
C LYS A 70 7.70 13.36 9.70
N ILE A 71 7.07 14.37 10.29
CA ILE A 71 5.74 14.84 9.90
C ILE A 71 5.89 16.09 9.03
N GLU A 72 5.26 16.07 7.84
CA GLU A 72 5.21 17.24 6.95
C GLU A 72 4.20 18.25 7.49
N LYS A 73 4.70 19.45 7.86
CA LYS A 73 3.86 20.48 8.45
C LYS A 73 2.97 21.20 7.44
N ASN A 74 3.35 21.19 6.17
CA ASN A 74 2.61 21.85 5.09
C ASN A 74 2.41 20.86 3.95
N THR A 75 1.38 20.06 4.04
CA THR A 75 1.02 19.03 3.05
C THR A 75 -0.20 19.44 2.24
N PHE A 76 -0.43 18.79 1.13
CA PHE A 76 -1.62 18.97 0.29
C PHE A 76 -1.97 17.68 -0.45
N PHE A 77 -3.20 17.63 -0.93
CA PHE A 77 -3.66 16.51 -1.74
C PHE A 77 -3.48 16.79 -3.23
N GLU A 78 -3.39 15.71 -3.99
CA GLU A 78 -3.24 15.71 -5.44
C GLU A 78 -4.23 14.74 -6.06
N ARG A 79 -4.56 14.96 -7.32
CA ARG A 79 -5.34 14.03 -8.13
C ARG A 79 -4.41 13.07 -8.86
N LYS A 80 -4.57 11.76 -8.58
CA LYS A 80 -3.96 10.65 -9.31
C LYS A 80 -4.96 10.20 -10.36
N ASN A 81 -4.75 10.58 -11.63
CA ASN A 81 -5.75 10.38 -12.68
C ASN A 81 -5.65 9.00 -13.30
N TYR A 82 -6.71 8.22 -13.20
CA TYR A 82 -6.91 6.99 -13.94
C TYR A 82 -8.40 6.65 -14.01
N PHE A 83 -8.81 6.02 -15.13
CA PHE A 83 -10.22 5.70 -15.36
C PHE A 83 -10.48 4.23 -15.07
N TYR A 84 -11.29 3.99 -14.05
CA TYR A 84 -11.75 2.66 -13.71
C TYR A 84 -13.17 2.71 -13.13
N PRO A 85 -14.05 1.69 -13.36
CA PRO A 85 -15.46 1.76 -12.95
C PRO A 85 -15.69 1.94 -11.45
N ASP A 86 -14.78 1.46 -10.59
CA ASP A 86 -14.85 1.59 -9.14
C ASP A 86 -14.32 2.93 -8.61
N LEU A 87 -13.86 3.80 -9.50
CA LEU A 87 -13.38 5.15 -9.19
C LEU A 87 -14.30 6.19 -9.80
N PRO A 88 -15.40 6.62 -9.12
CA PRO A 88 -16.47 7.43 -9.69
C PRO A 88 -16.00 8.76 -10.27
N LYS A 89 -14.96 9.37 -9.67
CA LYS A 89 -14.39 10.65 -10.11
C LYS A 89 -13.50 10.56 -11.35
N GLY A 90 -13.04 9.35 -11.70
CA GLY A 90 -11.99 9.15 -12.70
C GLY A 90 -10.58 9.55 -12.21
N TYR A 91 -10.45 9.89 -10.94
CA TYR A 91 -9.17 10.13 -10.24
C TYR A 91 -9.30 9.71 -8.76
N GLN A 92 -8.18 9.40 -8.15
CA GLN A 92 -8.05 9.18 -6.71
C GLN A 92 -7.42 10.42 -6.08
N ILE A 93 -7.99 10.89 -4.97
CA ILE A 93 -7.35 11.93 -4.16
C ILE A 93 -6.32 11.25 -3.27
N SER A 94 -5.06 11.67 -3.38
CA SER A 94 -3.90 11.06 -2.71
C SER A 94 -2.87 12.13 -2.38
N GLN A 95 -1.70 11.74 -1.86
CA GLN A 95 -0.57 12.63 -1.61
C GLN A 95 0.69 12.05 -2.26
N TYR A 96 1.31 12.75 -3.18
CA TYR A 96 2.51 12.29 -3.88
C TYR A 96 3.75 13.15 -3.59
N LEU A 97 3.68 14.46 -3.87
CA LEU A 97 4.84 15.36 -3.71
C LEU A 97 5.14 15.67 -2.24
N LYS A 98 4.10 15.77 -1.41
CA LYS A 98 4.23 16.10 0.02
C LYS A 98 3.44 15.10 0.87
N PRO A 99 3.94 13.87 1.02
CA PRO A 99 3.30 12.88 1.88
C PRO A 99 3.28 13.38 3.33
N LEU A 100 2.24 13.03 4.07
CA LEU A 100 2.04 13.48 5.46
C LEU A 100 3.18 13.05 6.39
N CYS A 101 3.78 11.86 6.15
CA CYS A 101 4.91 11.36 6.92
C CYS A 101 6.01 10.84 5.97
N TYR A 102 7.27 11.03 6.34
CA TYR A 102 8.41 10.64 5.52
C TYR A 102 9.65 10.28 6.36
N GLU A 103 10.61 9.58 5.77
CA GLU A 103 11.89 9.23 6.38
C GLU A 103 11.76 8.56 7.74
N GLY A 104 10.95 7.50 7.83
CA GLY A 104 10.78 6.70 9.04
C GLY A 104 11.58 5.40 9.03
N TYR A 105 11.38 4.60 10.08
CA TYR A 105 11.93 3.24 10.15
C TYR A 105 11.21 2.38 11.20
N LEU A 106 11.34 1.06 11.03
CA LEU A 106 10.96 0.05 12.00
C LEU A 106 12.12 -0.94 12.14
N ASP A 107 12.54 -1.20 13.38
CA ASP A 107 13.55 -2.19 13.69
C ASP A 107 12.89 -3.56 13.90
N ILE A 108 13.23 -4.55 13.08
CA ILE A 108 12.72 -5.92 13.16
C ILE A 108 13.77 -6.87 13.73
N LYS A 109 13.34 -8.02 14.27
CA LYS A 109 14.27 -9.07 14.69
C LYS A 109 14.99 -9.63 13.46
N SER A 110 16.31 -9.70 13.52
CA SER A 110 17.15 -10.29 12.47
C SER A 110 17.71 -11.63 12.93
N ASN A 111 17.51 -12.66 12.14
CA ASN A 111 18.09 -13.97 12.41
C ASN A 111 18.70 -14.55 11.11
N PRO A 112 20.03 -14.64 10.94
CA PRO A 112 21.09 -14.24 11.87
C PRO A 112 21.27 -12.71 11.94
N PRO A 113 21.88 -12.19 13.06
CA PRO A 113 22.10 -10.75 13.21
C PRO A 113 22.98 -10.22 12.06
N SER A 114 22.55 -9.10 11.47
CA SER A 114 23.34 -8.43 10.42
C SER A 114 24.62 -7.85 11.04
N ARG A 115 25.72 -7.74 10.27
CA ARG A 115 27.00 -7.22 10.75
C ARG A 115 26.96 -5.76 11.23
N GLU A 116 25.89 -5.04 10.94
CA GLU A 116 25.72 -3.59 11.21
C GLU A 116 24.70 -3.27 12.29
N ALA A 117 23.93 -4.27 12.78
CA ALA A 117 22.90 -4.06 13.80
C ALA A 117 23.38 -4.49 15.19
N SER A 118 23.08 -3.69 16.20
CA SER A 118 23.26 -4.06 17.59
C SER A 118 22.32 -5.22 17.94
N GLU A 119 22.90 -6.34 18.39
CA GLU A 119 22.18 -7.48 18.96
C GLU A 119 20.94 -7.98 18.20
N GLY A 120 21.09 -8.39 16.93
CA GLY A 120 20.07 -9.20 16.25
C GLY A 120 18.84 -8.43 15.77
N SER A 121 18.93 -7.13 15.56
CA SER A 121 17.91 -6.33 14.89
C SER A 121 18.36 -5.85 13.50
N LYS A 122 17.40 -5.67 12.60
CA LYS A 122 17.61 -5.06 11.29
C LYS A 122 16.66 -3.89 11.13
N ARG A 123 17.20 -2.74 10.75
CA ARG A 123 16.41 -1.55 10.45
C ARG A 123 15.86 -1.61 9.04
N ILE A 124 14.55 -1.45 8.93
CA ILE A 124 13.84 -1.27 7.67
C ILE A 124 13.39 0.18 7.59
N ARG A 125 13.89 0.89 6.59
CA ARG A 125 13.57 2.29 6.38
C ARG A 125 12.22 2.43 5.69
N ILE A 126 11.51 3.50 6.03
CA ILE A 126 10.21 3.85 5.46
C ILE A 126 10.41 5.15 4.69
N THR A 127 10.11 5.10 3.39
CA THR A 127 10.21 6.26 2.50
C THR A 127 9.15 7.29 2.85
N ARG A 128 7.89 6.83 2.96
CA ARG A 128 6.73 7.69 3.26
C ARG A 128 5.55 6.91 3.81
N ILE A 129 4.66 7.65 4.47
CA ILE A 129 3.29 7.24 4.76
C ILE A 129 2.40 8.40 4.33
N HIS A 130 1.40 8.11 3.51
CA HIS A 130 0.48 9.13 3.04
C HIS A 130 -0.97 8.68 3.12
N LEU A 131 -1.87 9.65 3.02
CA LEU A 131 -3.31 9.49 3.11
C LEU A 131 -3.92 9.57 1.72
N GLU A 132 -4.85 8.67 1.43
CA GLU A 132 -5.60 8.62 0.18
C GLU A 132 -7.00 8.05 0.40
N GLU A 133 -7.81 8.00 -0.62
CA GLU A 133 -9.12 7.34 -0.60
C GLU A 133 -9.06 5.96 -1.24
N ASP A 134 -9.83 5.00 -0.70
CA ASP A 134 -9.99 3.70 -1.36
C ASP A 134 -11.03 3.79 -2.49
N ALA A 135 -10.92 2.88 -3.46
CA ALA A 135 -11.86 2.70 -4.56
C ALA A 135 -13.06 1.83 -4.14
N GLY A 136 -14.11 1.80 -4.95
CA GLY A 136 -15.21 0.87 -4.80
C GLY A 136 -14.80 -0.59 -5.00
N ARG A 137 -15.78 -1.48 -5.09
CA ARG A 137 -15.56 -2.91 -5.37
C ARG A 137 -16.23 -3.30 -6.67
N LEU A 138 -15.53 -4.12 -7.46
CA LEU A 138 -16.06 -4.73 -8.66
C LEU A 138 -16.33 -6.21 -8.40
N TYR A 139 -17.53 -6.65 -8.76
CA TYR A 139 -17.92 -8.05 -8.71
C TYR A 139 -18.07 -8.57 -10.15
N HIS A 140 -17.12 -9.38 -10.58
CA HIS A 140 -17.16 -10.07 -11.86
C HIS A 140 -18.01 -11.34 -11.71
N LEU A 141 -19.14 -11.37 -12.40
CA LEU A 141 -20.03 -12.53 -12.35
C LEU A 141 -19.56 -13.57 -13.36
N PRO A 142 -19.44 -14.85 -12.96
CA PRO A 142 -19.17 -15.92 -13.93
C PRO A 142 -20.24 -15.93 -15.04
N ASP A 143 -19.80 -16.10 -16.27
CA ASP A 143 -20.65 -16.23 -17.47
C ASP A 143 -21.50 -15.00 -17.79
N LYS A 144 -21.16 -13.83 -17.29
CA LYS A 144 -21.80 -12.55 -17.62
C LYS A 144 -20.80 -11.61 -18.30
N ASP A 145 -21.31 -10.82 -19.23
CA ASP A 145 -20.56 -9.76 -19.94
C ASP A 145 -20.60 -8.40 -19.23
N TYR A 146 -21.08 -8.37 -17.98
CA TYR A 146 -21.10 -7.19 -17.12
C TYR A 146 -20.58 -7.49 -15.72
N SER A 147 -20.14 -6.44 -15.03
CA SER A 147 -19.74 -6.46 -13.64
C SER A 147 -20.66 -5.58 -12.79
N LEU A 148 -20.83 -5.94 -11.52
CA LEU A 148 -21.53 -5.09 -10.56
C LEU A 148 -20.53 -4.20 -9.83
N VAL A 149 -20.94 -2.99 -9.49
CA VAL A 149 -20.13 -2.01 -8.77
C VAL A 149 -20.78 -1.69 -7.44
N ASP A 150 -20.01 -1.81 -6.37
CA ASP A 150 -20.37 -1.39 -5.02
C ASP A 150 -19.46 -0.25 -4.57
N TYR A 151 -20.04 0.92 -4.31
CA TYR A 151 -19.34 2.11 -3.87
C TYR A 151 -19.33 2.30 -2.34
N ASN A 152 -19.76 1.31 -1.55
CA ASN A 152 -19.67 1.41 -0.08
C ASN A 152 -18.23 1.69 0.37
N ARG A 153 -17.24 1.08 -0.27
CA ARG A 153 -15.82 1.31 0.04
C ARG A 153 -15.25 2.58 -0.61
N ALA A 154 -15.82 3.08 -1.70
CA ALA A 154 -15.30 4.29 -2.37
C ALA A 154 -15.26 5.48 -1.40
N GLY A 155 -14.08 6.07 -1.23
CA GLY A 155 -13.84 7.16 -0.29
C GLY A 155 -13.59 6.72 1.15
N VAL A 156 -13.41 5.43 1.44
CA VAL A 156 -12.89 4.96 2.73
C VAL A 156 -11.48 5.51 2.91
N PRO A 157 -11.13 6.06 4.10
CA PRO A 157 -9.78 6.55 4.34
C PRO A 157 -8.77 5.41 4.25
N LEU A 158 -7.79 5.55 3.37
CA LEU A 158 -6.74 4.59 3.10
C LEU A 158 -5.38 5.21 3.41
N MET A 159 -4.54 4.50 4.12
CA MET A 159 -3.16 4.85 4.37
C MET A 159 -2.26 3.96 3.52
N GLU A 160 -1.33 4.55 2.77
CA GLU A 160 -0.28 3.83 2.07
C GLU A 160 1.07 4.07 2.73
N LEU A 161 1.75 3.00 3.08
CA LEU A 161 3.13 2.98 3.56
C LEU A 161 4.04 2.39 2.49
N VAL A 162 5.12 3.09 2.15
CA VAL A 162 6.14 2.62 1.21
C VAL A 162 7.47 2.51 1.94
N THR A 163 8.11 1.34 1.86
CA THR A 163 9.43 1.12 2.43
C THR A 163 10.54 1.38 1.43
N GLU A 164 11.77 1.59 1.94
CA GLU A 164 12.97 1.39 1.16
C GLU A 164 13.18 -0.10 0.86
N PRO A 165 13.97 -0.47 -0.16
CA PRO A 165 14.17 -1.87 -0.55
C PRO A 165 15.23 -2.56 0.33
N ASP A 166 15.01 -2.55 1.63
CA ASP A 166 15.95 -3.04 2.64
C ASP A 166 15.78 -4.53 2.97
N PHE A 167 14.73 -5.18 2.51
CA PHE A 167 14.48 -6.61 2.78
C PHE A 167 15.32 -7.52 1.87
N GLU A 168 15.71 -8.68 2.42
CA GLU A 168 16.50 -9.70 1.74
C GLU A 168 15.85 -11.09 1.76
N THR A 169 14.86 -11.32 2.64
CA THR A 169 14.21 -12.63 2.84
C THR A 169 12.72 -12.50 3.07
N GLY A 170 11.96 -13.58 2.80
CA GLY A 170 10.55 -13.65 3.15
C GLY A 170 10.29 -13.59 4.66
N GLN A 171 11.24 -14.10 5.49
CA GLN A 171 11.12 -14.01 6.95
C GLN A 171 11.16 -12.55 7.43
N GLU A 172 12.03 -11.71 6.88
CA GLU A 172 12.08 -10.28 7.21
C GLU A 172 10.79 -9.56 6.82
N VAL A 173 10.21 -9.89 5.66
CA VAL A 173 8.90 -9.38 5.23
C VAL A 173 7.81 -9.79 6.21
N ARG A 174 7.82 -11.04 6.67
CA ARG A 174 6.88 -11.54 7.68
C ARG A 174 7.01 -10.77 8.99
N ASP A 175 8.23 -10.64 9.52
CA ASP A 175 8.49 -10.01 10.82
C ASP A 175 8.06 -8.54 10.79
N PHE A 176 8.45 -7.79 9.73
CA PHE A 176 8.05 -6.40 9.53
C PHE A 176 6.54 -6.24 9.45
N THR A 177 5.89 -7.03 8.60
CA THR A 177 4.45 -6.90 8.36
C THR A 177 3.63 -7.28 9.59
N SER A 178 4.09 -8.29 10.35
CA SER A 178 3.45 -8.69 11.61
C SER A 178 3.58 -7.62 12.69
N GLU A 179 4.76 -7.02 12.84
CA GLU A 179 4.99 -5.95 13.79
C GLU A 179 4.17 -4.71 13.43
N LEU A 180 4.15 -4.35 12.15
CA LEU A 180 3.36 -3.23 11.64
C LEU A 180 1.86 -3.43 11.90
N GLN A 181 1.32 -4.63 11.66
CA GLN A 181 -0.07 -4.97 11.95
C GLN A 181 -0.39 -4.80 13.44
N MET A 182 0.47 -5.29 14.33
CA MET A 182 0.31 -5.14 15.78
C MET A 182 0.33 -3.67 16.20
N ILE A 183 1.23 -2.85 15.67
CA ILE A 183 1.30 -1.41 15.95
C ILE A 183 -0.02 -0.73 15.55
N TRP A 184 -0.53 -0.98 14.35
CA TRP A 184 -1.75 -0.36 13.86
C TRP A 184 -3.00 -0.78 14.65
N GLN A 185 -3.08 -2.06 15.04
CA GLN A 185 -4.15 -2.56 15.90
C GLN A 185 -4.06 -1.99 17.31
N TYR A 186 -2.87 -1.98 17.93
CA TYR A 186 -2.66 -1.45 19.28
C TYR A 186 -3.02 0.03 19.39
N LEU A 187 -2.65 0.83 18.39
CA LEU A 187 -2.97 2.25 18.30
C LEU A 187 -4.41 2.53 17.82
N ASN A 188 -5.19 1.49 17.56
CA ASN A 188 -6.56 1.62 17.03
C ASN A 188 -6.62 2.45 15.72
N ILE A 189 -5.59 2.32 14.89
CA ILE A 189 -5.48 2.99 13.59
C ILE A 189 -6.30 2.23 12.54
N SER A 190 -6.14 0.90 12.48
CA SER A 190 -6.78 -0.03 11.55
C SER A 190 -7.02 -1.37 12.23
N GLU A 191 -8.03 -2.13 11.81
CA GLU A 191 -8.14 -3.56 12.16
C GLU A 191 -7.08 -4.38 11.42
N ALA A 192 -6.57 -3.86 10.31
CA ALA A 192 -5.51 -4.44 9.51
C ALA A 192 -5.73 -5.93 9.16
N ASN A 193 -6.97 -6.30 8.89
CA ASN A 193 -7.35 -7.66 8.54
C ASN A 193 -7.12 -7.89 7.04
N MET A 194 -6.12 -8.71 6.70
CA MET A 194 -5.77 -9.00 5.31
C MET A 194 -6.84 -9.85 4.61
N GLU A 195 -7.51 -10.77 5.32
CA GLU A 195 -8.55 -11.63 4.73
C GLU A 195 -9.79 -10.82 4.33
N LYS A 196 -10.08 -9.73 5.06
CA LYS A 196 -11.15 -8.79 4.71
C LYS A 196 -10.71 -7.73 3.68
N GLY A 197 -9.42 -7.65 3.37
CA GLY A 197 -8.84 -6.64 2.49
C GLY A 197 -8.62 -5.28 3.15
N GLU A 198 -8.75 -5.18 4.47
CA GLU A 198 -8.50 -3.96 5.25
C GLU A 198 -7.01 -3.62 5.33
N MET A 199 -6.16 -4.60 5.11
CA MET A 199 -4.72 -4.45 4.91
C MET A 199 -4.31 -5.23 3.65
N ARG A 200 -3.52 -4.60 2.80
CA ARG A 200 -2.99 -5.18 1.55
C ARG A 200 -1.49 -4.98 1.52
N VAL A 201 -0.77 -6.01 1.12
CA VAL A 201 0.69 -5.97 0.98
C VAL A 201 1.04 -6.26 -0.46
N GLU A 202 1.83 -5.38 -1.06
CA GLU A 202 2.41 -5.57 -2.39
C GLU A 202 3.93 -5.62 -2.24
N VAL A 203 4.56 -6.53 -2.98
CA VAL A 203 6.00 -6.74 -2.92
C VAL A 203 6.62 -6.29 -4.23
N ASN A 204 7.60 -5.42 -4.15
CA ASN A 204 8.48 -5.06 -5.25
C ASN A 204 9.82 -5.77 -5.08
N ILE A 205 10.18 -6.67 -5.99
CA ILE A 205 11.38 -7.50 -5.88
C ILE A 205 12.24 -7.49 -7.13
N SER A 206 13.54 -7.39 -6.95
CA SER A 206 14.55 -7.64 -7.98
C SER A 206 15.78 -8.29 -7.35
N LEU A 207 16.71 -8.78 -8.19
CA LEU A 207 18.00 -9.28 -7.74
C LEU A 207 19.11 -8.41 -8.30
N THR A 208 20.11 -8.07 -7.48
CA THR A 208 21.33 -7.42 -7.99
C THR A 208 22.21 -8.44 -8.67
N GLY A 209 22.84 -8.05 -9.79
CA GLY A 209 23.90 -8.83 -10.42
C GLY A 209 25.25 -8.71 -9.69
N ALA A 210 26.25 -9.41 -10.22
CA ALA A 210 27.64 -9.33 -9.71
C ALA A 210 28.25 -7.92 -9.82
N ASP A 211 27.71 -7.08 -10.71
CA ASP A 211 28.10 -5.67 -10.90
C ASP A 211 27.46 -4.71 -9.88
N GLY A 212 26.64 -5.21 -8.96
CA GLY A 212 25.95 -4.45 -7.94
C GLY A 212 24.75 -3.61 -8.45
N LYS A 213 24.42 -3.71 -9.75
CA LYS A 213 23.25 -3.01 -10.29
C LYS A 213 21.97 -3.78 -9.99
N TRP A 214 20.91 -3.02 -9.72
CA TRP A 214 19.58 -3.58 -9.53
C TRP A 214 19.07 -4.19 -10.84
N GLY A 215 18.53 -5.41 -10.73
CA GLY A 215 17.89 -6.08 -11.85
C GLY A 215 16.49 -5.55 -12.14
N THR A 216 15.80 -6.23 -13.04
CA THR A 216 14.43 -5.89 -13.42
C THR A 216 13.48 -6.14 -12.27
N LYS A 217 12.68 -5.12 -11.94
CA LYS A 217 11.67 -5.16 -10.87
C LYS A 217 10.46 -5.99 -11.30
N VAL A 218 10.03 -6.90 -10.42
CA VAL A 218 8.77 -7.62 -10.48
C VAL A 218 7.91 -7.15 -9.31
N GLU A 219 6.63 -6.92 -9.56
CA GLU A 219 5.64 -6.56 -8.56
C GLU A 219 4.75 -7.77 -8.27
N ILE A 220 4.55 -8.11 -7.00
CA ILE A 220 3.65 -9.20 -6.61
C ILE A 220 2.46 -8.58 -5.88
N LYS A 221 1.26 -8.86 -6.38
CA LYS A 221 -0.03 -8.38 -5.85
C LYS A 221 -0.93 -9.52 -5.39
N ASN A 222 -2.05 -9.16 -4.79
CA ASN A 222 -3.09 -10.10 -4.33
C ASN A 222 -2.56 -11.09 -3.28
N LEU A 223 -1.80 -10.57 -2.31
CA LEU A 223 -1.27 -11.33 -1.19
C LEU A 223 -2.22 -11.22 0.00
N ASN A 224 -3.06 -12.24 0.20
CA ASN A 224 -4.17 -12.21 1.18
C ASN A 224 -3.74 -12.57 2.61
N SER A 225 -2.46 -12.81 2.86
CA SER A 225 -1.92 -13.04 4.20
C SER A 225 -0.43 -12.70 4.27
N ILE A 226 0.04 -12.41 5.49
CA ILE A 226 1.47 -12.18 5.78
C ILE A 226 2.31 -13.39 5.37
N LYS A 227 1.79 -14.60 5.59
CA LYS A 227 2.46 -15.83 5.18
C LYS A 227 2.65 -15.88 3.67
N PHE A 228 1.62 -15.55 2.88
CA PHE A 228 1.72 -15.59 1.43
C PHE A 228 2.67 -14.53 0.89
N ALA A 229 2.75 -13.36 1.53
CA ALA A 229 3.75 -12.35 1.17
C ALA A 229 5.18 -12.89 1.35
N ALA A 230 5.46 -13.54 2.47
CA ALA A 230 6.76 -14.16 2.72
C ALA A 230 7.08 -15.30 1.76
N ASP A 231 6.13 -16.23 1.57
CA ASP A 231 6.30 -17.38 0.68
C ASP A 231 6.51 -16.94 -0.78
N ALA A 232 5.81 -15.90 -1.23
CA ALA A 232 5.94 -15.34 -2.57
C ALA A 232 7.33 -14.69 -2.79
N VAL A 233 7.86 -14.00 -1.78
CA VAL A 233 9.22 -13.45 -1.82
C VAL A 233 10.25 -14.57 -1.99
N ASP A 234 10.19 -15.61 -1.16
CA ASP A 234 11.15 -16.71 -1.21
C ASP A 234 11.07 -17.48 -2.54
N TYR A 235 9.85 -17.63 -3.07
CA TYR A 235 9.66 -18.21 -4.41
C TYR A 235 10.28 -17.34 -5.51
N GLU A 236 10.03 -16.03 -5.50
CA GLU A 236 10.57 -15.11 -6.52
C GLU A 236 12.09 -14.99 -6.48
N ILE A 237 12.70 -14.98 -5.29
CA ILE A 237 14.16 -15.04 -5.16
C ILE A 237 14.71 -16.27 -5.89
N LYS A 238 14.08 -17.43 -5.70
CA LYS A 238 14.50 -18.68 -6.35
C LYS A 238 14.27 -18.61 -7.86
N ARG A 239 13.06 -18.24 -8.30
CA ARG A 239 12.70 -18.15 -9.73
C ARG A 239 13.63 -17.21 -10.49
N GLN A 240 13.82 -15.97 -9.99
CA GLN A 240 14.70 -15.01 -10.66
C GLN A 240 16.16 -15.45 -10.64
N THR A 241 16.61 -16.10 -9.56
CA THR A 241 17.97 -16.67 -9.50
C THR A 241 18.19 -17.76 -10.56
N GLU A 242 17.20 -18.63 -10.78
CA GLU A 242 17.28 -19.71 -11.78
C GLU A 242 17.33 -19.13 -13.21
N LEU A 243 16.47 -18.16 -13.53
CA LEU A 243 16.48 -17.45 -14.82
C LEU A 243 17.85 -16.81 -15.10
N LEU A 244 18.36 -16.04 -14.14
CA LEU A 244 19.63 -15.35 -14.31
C LEU A 244 20.83 -16.32 -14.44
N LYS A 245 20.82 -17.46 -13.74
CA LYS A 245 21.82 -18.52 -13.90
C LYS A 245 21.76 -19.20 -15.27
N ALA A 246 20.56 -19.31 -15.86
CA ALA A 246 20.36 -19.83 -17.20
C ALA A 246 20.74 -18.79 -18.30
N GLY A 247 21.13 -17.58 -17.92
CA GLY A 247 21.40 -16.48 -18.86
C GLY A 247 20.15 -15.83 -19.44
N GLU A 248 19.00 -16.10 -18.84
CA GLU A 248 17.72 -15.52 -19.22
C GLU A 248 17.48 -14.18 -18.51
N LYS A 249 16.61 -13.33 -19.08
CA LYS A 249 16.24 -12.04 -18.50
C LYS A 249 14.98 -12.16 -17.68
N VAL A 250 14.96 -11.49 -16.52
CA VAL A 250 13.72 -11.24 -15.79
C VAL A 250 12.90 -10.20 -16.55
N VAL A 251 11.61 -10.48 -16.78
CA VAL A 251 10.68 -9.55 -17.44
C VAL A 251 10.03 -8.67 -16.38
N GLN A 252 9.84 -7.39 -16.69
CA GLN A 252 9.09 -6.46 -15.83
C GLN A 252 7.60 -6.76 -15.95
N GLU A 253 7.01 -7.27 -14.89
CA GLU A 253 5.61 -7.72 -14.87
C GLU A 253 5.00 -7.59 -13.49
N THR A 254 3.65 -7.61 -13.45
CA THR A 254 2.88 -7.84 -12.23
C THR A 254 2.53 -9.33 -12.16
N ARG A 255 2.78 -9.94 -11.01
CA ARG A 255 2.51 -11.35 -10.73
C ARG A 255 1.50 -11.48 -9.58
N GLY A 256 0.68 -12.52 -9.62
CA GLY A 256 -0.17 -12.96 -8.52
C GLY A 256 0.44 -14.17 -7.79
N TRP A 257 -0.14 -14.51 -6.64
CA TRP A 257 0.21 -15.71 -5.88
C TRP A 257 -0.84 -16.81 -6.04
N ASP A 258 -0.44 -18.00 -6.42
CA ASP A 258 -1.26 -19.21 -6.39
C ASP A 258 -1.01 -19.99 -5.09
N GLU A 259 -2.00 -19.98 -4.21
CA GLU A 259 -1.93 -20.64 -2.90
C GLU A 259 -1.79 -22.15 -3.02
N SER A 260 -2.44 -22.76 -4.00
CA SER A 260 -2.44 -24.23 -4.20
C SER A 260 -1.15 -24.70 -4.83
N GLY A 261 -0.66 -24.01 -5.84
CA GLY A 261 0.60 -24.30 -6.51
C GLY A 261 1.83 -23.79 -5.78
N LYS A 262 1.67 -22.93 -4.76
CA LYS A 262 2.76 -22.23 -4.04
C LYS A 262 3.75 -21.58 -4.99
N ALA A 263 3.23 -20.87 -5.96
CA ALA A 263 4.01 -20.25 -7.03
C ALA A 263 3.42 -18.90 -7.40
N THR A 264 4.26 -18.01 -7.92
CA THR A 264 3.77 -16.80 -8.57
C THR A 264 3.42 -17.11 -10.03
N PHE A 265 2.39 -16.42 -10.54
CA PHE A 265 2.00 -16.49 -11.96
C PHE A 265 1.89 -15.08 -12.56
N SER A 266 2.22 -14.95 -13.84
CA SER A 266 2.10 -13.67 -14.54
C SER A 266 0.64 -13.27 -14.69
N GLN A 267 0.30 -12.04 -14.29
CA GLN A 267 -1.03 -11.46 -14.47
C GLN A 267 -1.06 -10.45 -15.62
N ARG A 268 -0.04 -9.62 -15.71
CA ARG A 268 0.06 -8.57 -16.73
C ARG A 268 1.51 -8.19 -16.95
N SER A 269 1.93 -8.13 -18.22
CA SER A 269 3.20 -7.48 -18.58
C SER A 269 3.03 -5.96 -18.47
N LYS A 270 4.00 -5.27 -17.86
CA LYS A 270 4.07 -3.80 -17.85
C LYS A 270 4.89 -3.36 -19.06
N GLU A 271 4.23 -3.01 -20.15
CA GLU A 271 4.90 -2.42 -21.31
C GLU A 271 5.19 -0.94 -21.09
N GLU A 272 4.37 -0.22 -20.32
CA GLU A 272 4.55 1.21 -20.00
C GLU A 272 4.15 1.53 -18.56
N ALA A 273 4.88 2.45 -17.92
CA ALA A 273 4.46 3.06 -16.68
C ALA A 273 3.26 3.98 -16.95
N HIS A 274 2.17 3.82 -16.21
CA HIS A 274 1.05 4.72 -16.32
C HIS A 274 1.46 6.13 -15.86
N ASP A 275 1.33 7.11 -16.76
CA ASP A 275 1.43 8.52 -16.39
C ASP A 275 0.11 8.97 -15.76
N TYR A 276 0.09 9.06 -14.43
CA TYR A 276 -1.10 9.48 -13.69
C TYR A 276 -1.36 10.98 -13.74
N ARG A 277 -0.47 11.79 -14.33
CA ARG A 277 -0.62 13.23 -14.49
C ARG A 277 -1.06 13.91 -13.20
N TYR A 278 -0.30 13.69 -12.13
CA TYR A 278 -0.58 14.30 -10.84
C TYR A 278 -0.64 15.81 -10.93
N PHE A 279 -1.63 16.40 -10.26
CA PHE A 279 -1.71 17.84 -10.02
C PHE A 279 -2.44 18.11 -8.70
N PRO A 280 -2.22 19.28 -8.06
CA PRO A 280 -2.85 19.61 -6.79
C PRO A 280 -4.38 19.54 -6.88
N GLU A 281 -5.02 18.96 -5.83
CA GLU A 281 -6.47 18.91 -5.71
C GLU A 281 -7.03 20.30 -5.45
N PRO A 282 -7.75 20.94 -6.39
CA PRO A 282 -8.16 22.34 -6.27
C PRO A 282 -9.29 22.54 -5.24
N ASP A 283 -10.02 21.46 -4.90
CA ASP A 283 -11.19 21.55 -4.02
C ASP A 283 -10.85 21.30 -2.55
N LEU A 284 -9.58 20.99 -2.24
CA LEU A 284 -9.07 20.85 -0.88
C LEU A 284 -7.98 21.91 -0.60
N PRO A 285 -8.10 22.71 0.48
CA PRO A 285 -7.01 23.58 0.89
C PRO A 285 -5.80 22.76 1.37
N PRO A 286 -4.59 23.31 1.29
CA PRO A 286 -3.43 22.74 1.96
C PRO A 286 -3.68 22.53 3.45
N LEU A 287 -3.08 21.48 4.02
CA LEU A 287 -3.15 21.18 5.44
C LEU A 287 -1.91 21.74 6.13
N GLU A 288 -2.15 22.53 7.18
CA GLU A 288 -1.09 23.00 8.09
C GLU A 288 -1.17 22.15 9.37
N ILE A 289 -0.14 21.34 9.61
CA ILE A 289 -0.03 20.50 10.81
C ILE A 289 0.74 21.26 11.88
N THR A 290 0.08 21.57 12.97
CA THR A 290 0.65 22.29 14.09
C THR A 290 1.42 21.37 15.04
N ASP A 291 2.38 21.93 15.81
CA ASP A 291 3.12 21.17 16.82
C ASP A 291 2.18 20.55 17.86
N LYS A 292 1.09 21.23 18.22
CA LYS A 292 0.04 20.73 19.12
C LYS A 292 -0.68 19.47 18.59
N GLN A 293 -0.75 19.28 17.28
CA GLN A 293 -1.35 18.07 16.66
C GLN A 293 -0.35 16.92 16.60
N ILE A 294 0.94 17.22 16.74
CA ILE A 294 2.03 16.22 16.76
C ILE A 294 2.31 15.75 18.20
N GLU A 295 2.12 16.60 19.21
CA GLU A 295 2.22 16.27 20.64
C GLU A 295 1.07 15.38 21.13
#